data_8e61b2072751c4d3829a28430f59b82e
#
_entry.id   8e61b2072751c4d3829a28430f59b82e
#
_cell.length_a   1.000
_cell.length_b   1.000
_cell.length_c   1.000
_cell.angle_alpha   90.00
_cell.angle_beta   90.00
_cell.angle_gamma   90.00
#
_symmetry.space_group_name_H-M   'P 1'
#
loop_
_entity.id
_entity.type
_entity.pdbx_description
1 polymer ?
#
loop_
_entity_poly.entity_id
_entity_poly.type
_entity_poly.pdbx_seq_one_letter_code
_entity_poly.pdbx_strand_id
1 'polypeptide(L)'
;MTNPLLFYLWEHSEIHQLYTPHFDELLQRADAIYMEFPCDYPDIVTEIEREVNNYRATGIFPKRLRDSELTTETYLARKWVSTQKRIILERYPECTFDHNAEDRESMQALVTQSLERGMEKKRQFYGKSTAYQRRREEAVLEQILAIPETTIVLFGAGHKNLAREAQRRREIEIIYSYPFVSQSFGIQGREYFEREGRVDRELYLREFLEDVSNAGLRKGYDLVGEEKDILAHEIAVQTSIEDIESYARRMKLGIGFIDPGDLFKQFVKGKEEIERRIETAMEKSSAIPRIAGIDERFFKF
;
A
#
# COMPACT_ATOMS: atom_id res chain seq x y z
N MET A 1 8.67 -6.83 32.43
CA MET A 1 9.17 -6.35 31.12
C MET A 1 8.02 -6.49 30.13
N THR A 2 7.71 -5.45 29.39
CA THR A 2 6.72 -5.53 28.30
C THR A 2 7.35 -6.22 27.11
N ASN A 3 6.62 -7.15 26.47
CA ASN A 3 7.10 -7.83 25.28
C ASN A 3 7.26 -6.86 24.11
N PRO A 4 8.24 -7.01 23.23
CA PRO A 4 8.49 -6.09 22.14
C PRO A 4 7.34 -6.08 21.12
N LEU A 5 7.16 -4.94 20.48
CA LEU A 5 6.32 -4.80 19.28
C LEU A 5 7.22 -4.72 18.05
N LEU A 6 6.84 -5.43 17.01
CA LEU A 6 7.54 -5.47 15.73
C LEU A 6 6.66 -4.76 14.69
N PHE A 7 6.88 -3.47 14.46
CA PHE A 7 6.14 -2.73 13.44
C PHE A 7 6.69 -3.07 12.06
N TYR A 8 5.87 -3.72 11.25
CA TYR A 8 6.19 -4.03 9.87
C TYR A 8 5.41 -3.12 8.94
N LEU A 9 6.10 -2.18 8.33
CA LEU A 9 5.55 -1.20 7.41
C LEU A 9 5.73 -1.69 5.97
N TRP A 10 4.64 -1.82 5.24
CA TRP A 10 4.60 -2.43 3.91
C TRP A 10 3.70 -1.66 2.93
N GLU A 11 3.75 -2.03 1.66
CA GLU A 11 2.88 -1.46 0.63
C GLU A 11 1.69 -2.40 0.39
N HIS A 12 0.47 -1.92 0.61
CA HIS A 12 -0.75 -2.74 0.55
C HIS A 12 -1.02 -3.38 -0.81
N SER A 13 -0.57 -2.74 -1.89
CA SER A 13 -0.71 -3.30 -3.24
C SER A 13 0.22 -4.49 -3.52
N GLU A 14 1.18 -4.76 -2.62
CA GLU A 14 2.30 -5.67 -2.87
C GLU A 14 2.37 -6.80 -1.82
N ILE A 15 1.35 -7.66 -1.86
CA ILE A 15 1.16 -8.75 -0.89
C ILE A 15 2.35 -9.73 -0.81
N HIS A 16 3.13 -9.85 -1.89
CA HIS A 16 4.32 -10.71 -1.93
C HIS A 16 5.37 -10.33 -0.88
N GLN A 17 5.39 -9.08 -0.39
CA GLN A 17 6.28 -8.63 0.68
C GLN A 17 6.11 -9.42 1.98
N LEU A 18 4.94 -10.03 2.15
CA LEU A 18 4.60 -10.86 3.30
C LEU A 18 4.88 -12.36 3.07
N TYR A 19 5.54 -12.70 1.96
CA TYR A 19 5.94 -14.07 1.60
C TYR A 19 7.46 -14.20 1.53
N THR A 20 8.19 -13.35 2.21
CA THR A 20 9.65 -13.38 2.28
C THR A 20 10.13 -14.24 3.44
N PRO A 21 11.31 -14.90 3.34
CA PRO A 21 11.93 -15.60 4.47
C PRO A 21 12.11 -14.68 5.69
N HIS A 22 12.43 -13.42 5.46
CA HIS A 22 12.57 -12.43 6.53
C HIS A 22 11.26 -12.23 7.30
N PHE A 23 10.12 -12.13 6.60
CA PHE A 23 8.83 -12.01 7.27
C PHE A 23 8.45 -13.27 8.03
N ASP A 24 8.79 -14.46 7.49
CA ASP A 24 8.57 -15.73 8.18
C ASP A 24 9.41 -15.85 9.47
N GLU A 25 10.64 -15.32 9.48
CA GLU A 25 11.46 -15.21 10.70
C GLU A 25 10.82 -14.27 11.73
N LEU A 26 10.25 -13.15 11.32
CA LEU A 26 9.51 -12.25 12.21
C LEU A 26 8.27 -12.94 12.78
N LEU A 27 7.54 -13.69 11.96
CA LEU A 27 6.40 -14.48 12.41
C LEU A 27 6.79 -15.49 13.50
N GLN A 28 7.96 -16.11 13.40
CA GLN A 28 8.42 -17.06 14.43
C GLN A 28 8.69 -16.37 15.78
N ARG A 29 9.11 -15.11 15.78
CA ARG A 29 9.40 -14.31 16.98
C ARG A 29 8.14 -13.81 17.70
N ALA A 30 7.01 -13.73 17.02
CA ALA A 30 5.78 -13.15 17.53
C ALA A 30 4.79 -14.19 18.06
N ASP A 31 3.97 -13.79 19.03
CA ASP A 31 2.86 -14.57 19.58
C ASP A 31 1.52 -14.15 18.96
N ALA A 32 1.44 -12.89 18.52
CA ALA A 32 0.26 -12.30 17.92
C ALA A 32 0.59 -11.48 16.68
N ILE A 33 -0.42 -11.26 15.85
CA ILE A 33 -0.38 -10.39 14.67
C ILE A 33 -1.51 -9.39 14.82
N TYR A 34 -1.18 -8.11 14.87
CA TYR A 34 -2.14 -7.01 14.76
C TYR A 34 -2.14 -6.50 13.32
N MET A 35 -3.32 -6.44 12.71
CA MET A 35 -3.46 -6.09 11.31
C MET A 35 -4.27 -4.82 11.15
N GLU A 36 -3.77 -3.92 10.31
CA GLU A 36 -4.60 -2.87 9.73
C GLU A 36 -5.78 -3.50 9.01
N PHE A 37 -6.99 -3.04 9.32
CA PHE A 37 -8.20 -3.56 8.72
C PHE A 37 -9.14 -2.40 8.38
N PRO A 38 -9.58 -2.25 7.13
CA PRO A 38 -10.56 -1.23 6.77
C PRO A 38 -11.89 -1.54 7.45
N CYS A 39 -12.31 -0.64 8.31
CA CYS A 39 -13.42 -0.87 9.22
C CYS A 39 -14.70 -0.19 8.75
N ASP A 40 -15.29 -0.68 7.66
CA ASP A 40 -16.63 -0.22 7.27
C ASP A 40 -17.72 -0.79 8.19
N TYR A 41 -17.41 -1.87 8.93
CA TYR A 41 -18.39 -2.58 9.77
C TYR A 41 -17.72 -3.17 11.02
N PRO A 42 -17.76 -2.48 12.18
CA PRO A 42 -17.11 -2.95 13.42
C PRO A 42 -17.56 -4.34 13.89
N ASP A 43 -18.83 -4.67 13.66
CA ASP A 43 -19.40 -5.98 14.02
C ASP A 43 -18.79 -7.12 13.17
N ILE A 44 -18.51 -6.84 11.89
CA ILE A 44 -17.86 -7.79 10.98
C ILE A 44 -16.43 -8.08 11.42
N VAL A 45 -15.69 -7.06 11.83
CA VAL A 45 -14.32 -7.22 12.36
C VAL A 45 -14.30 -8.18 13.53
N THR A 46 -15.16 -7.96 14.52
CA THR A 46 -15.26 -8.81 15.71
C THR A 46 -15.62 -10.26 15.34
N GLU A 47 -16.50 -10.43 14.36
CA GLU A 47 -16.93 -11.76 13.91
C GLU A 47 -15.81 -12.48 13.14
N ILE A 48 -15.12 -11.80 12.22
CA ILE A 48 -13.97 -12.36 11.49
C ILE A 48 -12.85 -12.75 12.48
N GLU A 49 -12.51 -11.86 13.41
CA GLU A 49 -11.49 -12.14 14.43
C GLU A 49 -11.85 -13.38 15.26
N ARG A 50 -13.11 -13.51 15.66
CA ARG A 50 -13.61 -14.68 16.37
C ARG A 50 -13.53 -15.94 15.51
N GLU A 51 -13.96 -15.90 14.26
CA GLU A 51 -13.93 -17.04 13.35
C GLU A 51 -12.49 -17.48 13.05
N VAL A 52 -11.58 -16.53 12.81
CA VAL A 52 -10.16 -16.81 12.59
C VAL A 52 -9.53 -17.48 13.82
N ASN A 53 -9.81 -16.98 15.01
CA ASN A 53 -9.27 -17.54 16.24
C ASN A 53 -9.93 -18.91 16.59
N ASN A 54 -11.19 -19.12 16.25
CA ASN A 54 -11.89 -20.41 16.43
C ASN A 54 -11.39 -21.50 15.46
N TYR A 55 -10.89 -21.14 14.29
CA TYR A 55 -10.32 -22.10 13.35
C TYR A 55 -9.25 -22.99 14.02
N ARG A 56 -8.47 -22.43 14.92
CA ARG A 56 -7.45 -23.18 15.67
C ARG A 56 -8.02 -24.30 16.51
N ALA A 57 -9.21 -24.09 17.09
CA ALA A 57 -9.86 -25.07 17.93
C ALA A 57 -10.64 -26.11 17.13
N THR A 58 -11.15 -25.76 15.95
CA THR A 58 -12.11 -26.57 15.19
C THR A 58 -11.57 -27.16 13.90
N GLY A 59 -10.49 -26.58 13.33
CA GLY A 59 -9.99 -26.92 12.01
C GLY A 59 -10.93 -26.51 10.85
N ILE A 60 -12.05 -25.82 11.17
CA ILE A 60 -13.04 -25.39 10.17
C ILE A 60 -12.67 -24.00 9.66
N PHE A 61 -12.33 -23.89 8.37
CA PHE A 61 -11.95 -22.62 7.74
C PHE A 61 -13.13 -21.64 7.73
N PRO A 62 -12.95 -20.38 8.18
CA PRO A 62 -14.02 -19.40 8.27
C PRO A 62 -14.74 -19.20 6.92
N LYS A 63 -16.08 -19.37 6.92
CA LYS A 63 -16.88 -19.29 5.69
C LYS A 63 -16.76 -17.91 5.04
N ARG A 64 -16.78 -16.84 5.81
CA ARG A 64 -16.66 -15.46 5.30
C ARG A 64 -15.33 -15.20 4.63
N LEU A 65 -14.22 -15.69 5.21
CA LEU A 65 -12.89 -15.58 4.59
C LEU A 65 -12.77 -16.44 3.32
N ARG A 66 -13.59 -17.46 3.15
CA ARG A 66 -13.62 -18.30 1.96
C ARG A 66 -14.43 -17.69 0.83
N ASP A 67 -15.59 -17.11 1.17
CA ASP A 67 -16.63 -16.71 0.22
C ASP A 67 -16.60 -15.20 -0.09
N SER A 68 -15.82 -14.39 0.64
CA SER A 68 -15.72 -12.95 0.40
C SER A 68 -14.85 -12.64 -0.82
N GLU A 69 -15.24 -11.64 -1.61
CA GLU A 69 -14.32 -10.93 -2.49
C GLU A 69 -13.25 -10.29 -1.61
N LEU A 70 -12.02 -10.75 -1.77
CA LEU A 70 -11.00 -10.52 -0.78
C LEU A 70 -10.36 -9.16 -0.97
N THR A 71 -10.51 -8.33 0.04
CA THR A 71 -9.54 -7.28 0.31
C THR A 71 -8.17 -7.91 0.65
N THR A 72 -7.10 -7.17 0.51
CA THR A 72 -5.74 -7.61 0.86
C THR A 72 -5.69 -8.14 2.30
N GLU A 73 -6.40 -7.51 3.21
CA GLU A 73 -6.46 -7.86 4.63
C GLU A 73 -7.13 -9.21 4.88
N THR A 74 -8.21 -9.49 4.17
CA THR A 74 -8.90 -10.79 4.26
C THR A 74 -8.02 -11.91 3.73
N TYR A 75 -7.24 -11.63 2.68
CA TYR A 75 -6.27 -12.57 2.15
C TYR A 75 -5.14 -12.85 3.15
N LEU A 76 -4.64 -11.82 3.83
CA LEU A 76 -3.64 -11.98 4.88
C LEU A 76 -4.17 -12.80 6.06
N ALA A 77 -5.41 -12.53 6.48
CA ALA A 77 -6.08 -13.35 7.49
C ALA A 77 -6.15 -14.82 7.07
N ARG A 78 -6.43 -15.13 5.79
CA ARG A 78 -6.37 -16.49 5.25
C ARG A 78 -4.99 -17.13 5.39
N LYS A 79 -3.94 -16.43 4.96
CA LYS A 79 -2.57 -16.93 5.04
C LYS A 79 -2.23 -17.32 6.49
N TRP A 80 -2.65 -16.53 7.45
CA TRP A 80 -2.25 -16.71 8.85
C TRP A 80 -3.25 -17.45 9.71
N VAL A 81 -4.44 -17.77 9.20
CA VAL A 81 -5.38 -18.66 9.88
C VAL A 81 -4.73 -20.00 10.25
N SER A 82 -3.86 -20.52 9.39
CA SER A 82 -3.12 -21.76 9.65
C SER A 82 -1.98 -21.60 10.67
N THR A 83 -1.57 -20.36 11.00
CA THR A 83 -0.55 -20.14 12.02
C THR A 83 -1.12 -20.34 13.41
N GLN A 84 -0.27 -20.70 14.38
CA GLN A 84 -0.66 -20.78 15.79
C GLN A 84 -0.78 -19.40 16.45
N LYS A 85 -0.61 -18.31 15.70
CA LYS A 85 -0.59 -16.93 16.19
C LYS A 85 -2.00 -16.40 16.40
N ARG A 86 -2.19 -15.62 17.45
CA ARG A 86 -3.43 -14.86 17.65
C ARG A 86 -3.51 -13.73 16.63
N ILE A 87 -4.65 -13.57 15.97
CA ILE A 87 -4.89 -12.47 15.03
C ILE A 87 -5.81 -11.46 15.71
N ILE A 88 -5.40 -10.19 15.65
CA ILE A 88 -6.12 -9.04 16.19
C ILE A 88 -6.31 -8.08 15.03
N LEU A 89 -7.55 -7.76 14.73
CA LEU A 89 -7.88 -6.79 13.68
C LEU A 89 -8.05 -5.40 14.26
N GLU A 90 -7.61 -4.40 13.54
CA GLU A 90 -7.84 -3.00 13.90
C GLU A 90 -9.33 -2.73 14.13
N ARG A 91 -9.63 -1.92 15.13
CA ARG A 91 -10.98 -1.45 15.45
C ARG A 91 -11.02 0.06 15.45
N TYR A 92 -11.58 0.62 14.39
CA TYR A 92 -11.84 2.05 14.31
C TYR A 92 -13.27 2.30 13.82
N PRO A 93 -14.14 2.96 14.60
CA PRO A 93 -15.57 3.03 14.32
C PRO A 93 -15.97 4.05 13.25
N GLU A 94 -15.05 4.91 12.81
CA GLU A 94 -15.36 6.00 11.88
C GLU A 94 -14.73 5.74 10.50
N CYS A 95 -15.30 4.83 9.72
CA CYS A 95 -14.87 4.58 8.35
C CYS A 95 -15.69 5.39 7.34
N THR A 96 -15.56 6.71 7.36
CA THR A 96 -16.31 7.59 6.45
C THR A 96 -15.48 8.17 5.31
N PHE A 97 -14.20 7.81 5.21
CA PHE A 97 -13.29 8.42 4.26
C PHE A 97 -12.75 7.40 3.26
N ASP A 98 -13.22 7.46 2.01
CA ASP A 98 -12.66 6.67 0.90
C ASP A 98 -11.42 7.35 0.34
N HIS A 99 -10.26 6.97 0.89
CA HIS A 99 -8.96 7.47 0.45
C HIS A 99 -8.73 7.25 -1.06
N ASN A 100 -9.10 6.09 -1.56
CA ASN A 100 -8.84 5.73 -2.95
C ASN A 100 -9.71 6.51 -3.93
N ALA A 101 -10.96 6.79 -3.58
CA ALA A 101 -11.85 7.56 -4.43
C ALA A 101 -11.40 9.03 -4.50
N GLU A 102 -11.11 9.66 -3.35
CA GLU A 102 -10.71 11.06 -3.33
C GLU A 102 -9.33 11.31 -3.93
N ASP A 103 -8.40 10.39 -3.77
CA ASP A 103 -7.09 10.48 -4.41
C ASP A 103 -7.19 10.33 -5.92
N ARG A 104 -7.95 9.34 -6.40
CA ARG A 104 -8.28 9.19 -7.83
C ARG A 104 -8.93 10.43 -8.42
N GLU A 105 -9.80 11.13 -7.68
CA GLU A 105 -10.36 12.40 -8.15
C GLU A 105 -9.29 13.45 -8.44
N SER A 106 -8.22 13.52 -7.64
CA SER A 106 -7.13 14.46 -7.88
C SER A 106 -6.37 14.13 -9.15
N MET A 107 -6.02 12.86 -9.34
CA MET A 107 -5.32 12.39 -10.55
C MET A 107 -6.20 12.54 -11.80
N GLN A 108 -7.48 12.23 -11.69
CA GLN A 108 -8.43 12.44 -12.76
C GLN A 108 -8.55 13.92 -13.13
N ALA A 109 -8.61 14.83 -12.15
CA ALA A 109 -8.69 16.26 -12.41
C ALA A 109 -7.42 16.78 -13.10
N LEU A 110 -6.22 16.30 -12.76
CA LEU A 110 -4.97 16.61 -13.47
C LEU A 110 -5.10 16.26 -14.96
N VAL A 111 -5.56 15.05 -15.25
CA VAL A 111 -5.63 14.52 -16.61
C VAL A 111 -6.78 15.14 -17.42
N THR A 112 -7.97 15.32 -16.84
CA THR A 112 -9.16 15.75 -17.56
C THR A 112 -9.38 17.26 -17.61
N GLN A 113 -8.86 17.97 -16.64
CA GLN A 113 -9.09 19.42 -16.46
C GLN A 113 -7.79 20.22 -16.58
N SER A 114 -7.06 20.39 -15.46
CA SER A 114 -5.77 21.08 -15.43
C SER A 114 -4.90 20.68 -14.24
N LEU A 115 -3.62 21.05 -14.29
CA LEU A 115 -2.69 20.86 -13.17
C LEU A 115 -3.16 21.57 -11.90
N GLU A 116 -3.60 22.82 -12.02
CA GLU A 116 -4.09 23.60 -10.89
C GLU A 116 -5.30 22.94 -10.22
N ARG A 117 -6.22 22.40 -11.04
CA ARG A 117 -7.39 21.72 -10.52
C ARG A 117 -7.04 20.40 -9.85
N GLY A 118 -6.09 19.65 -10.41
CA GLY A 118 -5.54 18.45 -9.80
C GLY A 118 -4.90 18.75 -8.44
N MET A 119 -4.04 19.75 -8.37
CA MET A 119 -3.39 20.18 -7.12
C MET A 119 -4.40 20.67 -6.08
N GLU A 120 -5.44 21.40 -6.49
CA GLU A 120 -6.51 21.83 -5.55
C GLU A 120 -7.27 20.62 -4.98
N LYS A 121 -7.62 19.62 -5.81
CA LYS A 121 -8.22 18.38 -5.35
C LYS A 121 -7.28 17.60 -4.42
N LYS A 122 -5.99 17.54 -4.74
CA LYS A 122 -4.98 16.88 -3.89
C LYS A 122 -4.84 17.60 -2.55
N ARG A 123 -4.89 18.92 -2.53
CA ARG A 123 -4.87 19.71 -1.30
C ARG A 123 -6.07 19.39 -0.41
N GLN A 124 -7.26 19.28 -0.99
CA GLN A 124 -8.49 18.89 -0.28
C GLN A 124 -8.37 17.47 0.28
N PHE A 125 -7.90 16.53 -0.53
CA PHE A 125 -7.62 15.14 -0.14
C PHE A 125 -6.65 15.08 1.04
N TYR A 126 -5.48 15.71 0.95
CA TYR A 126 -4.51 15.71 2.05
C TYR A 126 -5.07 16.33 3.33
N GLY A 127 -5.82 17.42 3.23
CA GLY A 127 -6.44 18.06 4.40
C GLY A 127 -7.41 17.12 5.14
N LYS A 128 -8.26 16.41 4.41
CA LYS A 128 -9.20 15.43 4.98
C LYS A 128 -8.47 14.17 5.47
N SER A 129 -7.59 13.63 4.64
CA SER A 129 -6.83 12.42 4.90
C SER A 129 -5.98 12.54 6.17
N THR A 130 -5.23 13.64 6.32
CA THR A 130 -4.38 13.87 7.50
C THR A 130 -5.23 13.97 8.78
N ALA A 131 -6.34 14.70 8.73
CA ALA A 131 -7.22 14.84 9.89
C ALA A 131 -7.86 13.49 10.30
N TYR A 132 -8.31 12.71 9.32
CA TYR A 132 -8.84 11.36 9.53
C TYR A 132 -7.77 10.44 10.10
N GLN A 133 -6.59 10.39 9.46
CA GLN A 133 -5.49 9.50 9.85
C GLN A 133 -5.02 9.77 11.27
N ARG A 134 -4.89 11.03 11.70
CA ARG A 134 -4.50 11.36 13.07
C ARG A 134 -5.47 10.77 14.11
N ARG A 135 -6.77 10.98 13.93
CA ARG A 135 -7.78 10.42 14.84
C ARG A 135 -7.74 8.90 14.88
N ARG A 136 -7.60 8.27 13.71
CA ARG A 136 -7.48 6.82 13.59
C ARG A 136 -6.22 6.31 14.30
N GLU A 137 -5.07 6.91 14.04
CA GLU A 137 -3.79 6.54 14.64
C GLU A 137 -3.79 6.72 16.18
N GLU A 138 -4.42 7.77 16.70
CA GLU A 138 -4.59 7.95 18.15
C GLU A 138 -5.39 6.79 18.78
N ALA A 139 -6.50 6.42 18.17
CA ALA A 139 -7.36 5.33 18.66
C ALA A 139 -6.66 3.96 18.54
N VAL A 140 -5.94 3.73 17.46
CA VAL A 140 -5.21 2.48 17.17
C VAL A 140 -3.98 2.35 18.09
N LEU A 141 -3.31 3.45 18.38
CA LEU A 141 -2.13 3.45 19.26
C LEU A 141 -2.45 2.85 20.63
N GLU A 142 -3.57 3.24 21.23
CA GLU A 142 -3.98 2.71 22.54
C GLU A 142 -4.28 1.20 22.46
N GLN A 143 -4.88 0.73 21.36
CA GLN A 143 -5.13 -0.70 21.16
C GLN A 143 -3.81 -1.48 21.08
N ILE A 144 -2.86 -1.00 20.28
CA ILE A 144 -1.55 -1.66 20.08
C ILE A 144 -0.76 -1.70 21.38
N LEU A 145 -0.74 -0.59 22.14
CA LEU A 145 -0.01 -0.50 23.40
C LEU A 145 -0.60 -1.37 24.51
N ALA A 146 -1.88 -1.70 24.42
CA ALA A 146 -2.56 -2.59 25.38
C ALA A 146 -2.28 -4.08 25.15
N ILE A 147 -1.64 -4.47 24.04
CA ILE A 147 -1.35 -5.88 23.75
C ILE A 147 -0.16 -6.34 24.59
N PRO A 148 -0.31 -7.36 25.43
CA PRO A 148 0.76 -7.80 26.34
C PRO A 148 1.80 -8.71 25.66
N GLU A 149 1.45 -9.36 24.53
CA GLU A 149 2.28 -10.34 23.85
C GLU A 149 3.29 -9.67 22.91
N THR A 150 4.34 -10.41 22.53
CA THR A 150 5.19 -10.05 21.38
C THR A 150 4.36 -10.06 20.12
N THR A 151 4.20 -8.91 19.46
CA THR A 151 3.24 -8.74 18.40
C THR A 151 3.86 -8.13 17.16
N ILE A 152 3.61 -8.73 15.99
CA ILE A 152 3.82 -8.05 14.72
C ILE A 152 2.64 -7.12 14.48
N VAL A 153 2.94 -5.85 14.23
CA VAL A 153 1.96 -4.82 13.90
C VAL A 153 2.13 -4.48 12.43
N LEU A 154 1.14 -4.88 11.62
CA LEU A 154 1.16 -4.72 10.16
C LEU A 154 0.37 -3.49 9.76
N PHE A 155 1.07 -2.51 9.21
CA PHE A 155 0.47 -1.28 8.70
C PHE A 155 1.09 -0.85 7.37
N GLY A 156 0.31 -0.13 6.58
CA GLY A 156 0.82 0.53 5.39
C GLY A 156 1.93 1.52 5.73
N ALA A 157 2.88 1.71 4.81
CA ALA A 157 4.04 2.58 5.01
C ALA A 157 3.67 4.05 5.30
N GLY A 158 2.47 4.48 4.92
CA GLY A 158 1.93 5.78 5.28
C GLY A 158 1.76 6.01 6.78
N HIS A 159 1.74 4.95 7.60
CA HIS A 159 1.56 4.99 9.06
C HIS A 159 2.87 5.05 9.87
N LYS A 160 3.96 5.49 9.26
CA LYS A 160 5.25 5.61 9.96
C LYS A 160 5.22 6.52 11.20
N ASN A 161 4.30 7.49 11.24
CA ASN A 161 4.13 8.34 12.41
C ASN A 161 3.51 7.58 13.59
N LEU A 162 2.56 6.68 13.35
CA LEU A 162 2.03 5.77 14.35
C LEU A 162 3.16 4.90 14.96
N ALA A 163 4.00 4.32 14.11
CA ALA A 163 5.12 3.50 14.57
C ALA A 163 6.12 4.30 15.42
N ARG A 164 6.45 5.53 15.02
CA ARG A 164 7.32 6.44 15.78
C ARG A 164 6.73 6.86 17.12
N GLU A 165 5.42 7.15 17.15
CA GLU A 165 4.74 7.53 18.39
C GLU A 165 4.64 6.34 19.35
N ALA A 166 4.38 5.15 18.84
CA ALA A 166 4.41 3.93 19.62
C ALA A 166 5.83 3.67 20.20
N GLN A 167 6.89 3.91 19.42
CA GLN A 167 8.28 3.75 19.84
C GLN A 167 8.67 4.68 21.01
N ARG A 168 8.04 5.83 21.15
CA ARG A 168 8.26 6.74 22.29
C ARG A 168 7.66 6.21 23.59
N ARG A 169 6.71 5.30 23.52
CA ARG A 169 5.95 4.80 24.67
C ARG A 169 6.28 3.37 25.07
N ARG A 170 6.87 2.60 24.16
CA ARG A 170 7.21 1.18 24.38
C ARG A 170 8.42 0.79 23.54
N GLU A 171 9.12 -0.30 23.94
CA GLU A 171 10.15 -0.90 23.10
C GLU A 171 9.57 -1.43 21.81
N ILE A 172 10.02 -0.88 20.67
CA ILE A 172 9.50 -1.18 19.35
C ILE A 172 10.65 -1.26 18.35
N GLU A 173 10.62 -2.31 17.54
CA GLU A 173 11.43 -2.46 16.35
C GLU A 173 10.59 -2.03 15.14
N ILE A 174 11.03 -1.02 14.37
CA ILE A 174 10.36 -0.57 13.14
C ILE A 174 11.08 -1.21 11.96
N ILE A 175 10.34 -1.98 11.18
CA ILE A 175 10.84 -2.75 10.05
C ILE A 175 10.07 -2.30 8.81
N TYR A 176 10.79 -1.92 7.78
CA TYR A 176 10.20 -1.67 6.46
C TYR A 176 10.30 -2.94 5.63
N SER A 177 9.26 -3.26 4.88
CA SER A 177 9.25 -4.41 3.97
C SER A 177 10.42 -4.33 2.99
N TYR A 178 10.69 -3.12 2.48
CA TYR A 178 11.94 -2.74 1.85
C TYR A 178 12.22 -1.23 2.04
N PRO A 179 13.50 -0.81 1.98
CA PRO A 179 13.90 0.57 2.30
C PRO A 179 13.22 1.64 1.43
N PHE A 180 12.89 1.28 0.21
CA PHE A 180 12.31 2.15 -0.79
C PHE A 180 10.86 2.60 -0.48
N VAL A 181 10.05 1.76 0.21
CA VAL A 181 8.63 2.07 0.52
C VAL A 181 8.45 3.42 1.21
N SER A 182 9.42 3.85 2.03
CA SER A 182 9.37 5.14 2.70
C SER A 182 9.68 6.34 1.78
N GLN A 183 10.08 6.10 0.54
CA GLN A 183 10.54 7.11 -0.41
C GLN A 183 9.52 7.42 -1.51
N SER A 184 8.36 6.76 -1.55
CA SER A 184 7.34 7.04 -2.56
C SER A 184 6.93 8.51 -2.55
N PHE A 185 6.65 9.06 -3.72
CA PHE A 185 6.29 10.48 -3.85
C PHE A 185 4.97 10.81 -3.17
N GLY A 186 4.04 9.86 -3.07
CA GLY A 186 2.82 10.03 -2.29
C GLY A 186 3.08 10.28 -0.80
N ILE A 187 4.03 9.54 -0.20
CA ILE A 187 4.45 9.76 1.19
C ILE A 187 5.16 11.10 1.34
N GLN A 188 6.11 11.41 0.45
CA GLN A 188 6.84 12.68 0.47
C GLN A 188 5.91 13.89 0.30
N GLY A 189 4.94 13.80 -0.61
CA GLY A 189 3.96 14.84 -0.87
C GLY A 189 3.06 15.11 0.35
N ARG A 190 2.63 14.05 1.04
CA ARG A 190 1.86 14.17 2.28
C ARG A 190 2.69 14.82 3.39
N GLU A 191 3.92 14.38 3.62
CA GLU A 191 4.81 14.97 4.63
C GLU A 191 5.11 16.45 4.34
N TYR A 192 5.30 16.79 3.08
CA TYR A 192 5.45 18.18 2.67
C TYR A 192 4.20 18.99 3.01
N PHE A 193 3.01 18.47 2.66
CA PHE A 193 1.74 19.11 2.98
C PHE A 193 1.54 19.30 4.49
N GLU A 194 1.84 18.30 5.30
CA GLU A 194 1.74 18.39 6.77
C GLU A 194 2.62 19.48 7.37
N ARG A 195 3.78 19.73 6.76
CA ARG A 195 4.72 20.75 7.20
C ARG A 195 4.39 22.14 6.68
N GLU A 196 4.05 22.25 5.40
CA GLU A 196 3.93 23.54 4.69
C GLU A 196 2.47 23.99 4.46
N GLY A 197 1.49 23.14 4.65
CA GLY A 197 0.06 23.40 4.42
C GLY A 197 -0.34 23.57 2.95
N ARG A 198 0.54 23.20 2.03
CA ARG A 198 0.32 23.31 0.58
C ARG A 198 0.83 22.07 -0.15
N VAL A 199 0.29 21.82 -1.34
CA VAL A 199 0.76 20.77 -2.25
C VAL A 199 1.98 21.30 -3.01
N ASP A 200 3.07 20.53 -3.00
CA ASP A 200 4.22 20.79 -3.86
C ASP A 200 3.94 20.31 -5.28
N ARG A 201 4.19 21.17 -6.27
CA ARG A 201 3.91 20.87 -7.68
C ARG A 201 4.75 19.71 -8.21
N GLU A 202 6.04 19.70 -7.88
CA GLU A 202 6.95 18.69 -8.38
C GLU A 202 6.64 17.33 -7.75
N LEU A 203 6.46 17.26 -6.44
CA LEU A 203 6.10 16.04 -5.75
C LEU A 203 4.78 15.47 -6.27
N TYR A 204 3.77 16.32 -6.52
CA TYR A 204 2.48 15.89 -7.06
C TYR A 204 2.59 15.29 -8.47
N LEU A 205 3.38 15.91 -9.35
CA LEU A 205 3.59 15.39 -10.69
C LEU A 205 4.41 14.11 -10.70
N ARG A 206 5.39 13.99 -9.81
CA ARG A 206 6.18 12.76 -9.66
C ARG A 206 5.35 11.62 -9.09
N GLU A 207 4.50 11.88 -8.09
CA GLU A 207 3.53 10.91 -7.56
C GLU A 207 2.60 10.42 -8.69
N PHE A 208 2.04 11.32 -9.48
CA PHE A 208 1.23 10.96 -10.64
C PHE A 208 1.98 10.03 -11.60
N LEU A 209 3.24 10.34 -11.95
CA LEU A 209 4.01 9.50 -12.86
C LEU A 209 4.40 8.17 -12.21
N GLU A 210 4.71 8.13 -10.92
CA GLU A 210 4.98 6.91 -10.16
C GLU A 210 3.79 5.94 -10.21
N ASP A 211 2.57 6.44 -9.91
CA ASP A 211 1.33 5.65 -9.95
C ASP A 211 1.00 5.12 -11.35
N VAL A 212 1.11 5.99 -12.35
CA VAL A 212 0.86 5.58 -13.74
C VAL A 212 1.91 4.59 -14.24
N SER A 213 3.17 4.77 -13.82
CA SER A 213 4.25 3.82 -14.15
C SER A 213 4.02 2.47 -13.48
N ASN A 214 3.62 2.43 -12.22
CA ASN A 214 3.24 1.20 -11.53
C ASN A 214 2.13 0.45 -12.28
N ALA A 215 1.07 1.15 -12.65
CA ALA A 215 -0.03 0.57 -13.42
C ALA A 215 0.42 0.11 -14.83
N GLY A 216 1.25 0.91 -15.50
CA GLY A 216 1.78 0.63 -16.83
C GLY A 216 2.74 -0.55 -16.85
N LEU A 217 3.64 -0.65 -15.89
CA LEU A 217 4.57 -1.76 -15.73
C LEU A 217 3.82 -3.08 -15.46
N ARG A 218 2.80 -3.05 -14.60
CA ARG A 218 1.94 -4.21 -14.34
C ARG A 218 1.17 -4.64 -15.59
N LYS A 219 0.45 -3.72 -16.24
CA LYS A 219 -0.42 -4.05 -17.39
C LYS A 219 0.32 -4.26 -18.69
N GLY A 220 1.37 -3.49 -18.92
CA GLY A 220 2.12 -3.52 -20.18
C GLY A 220 3.23 -4.56 -20.23
N TYR A 221 3.81 -4.91 -19.08
CA TYR A 221 5.01 -5.75 -19.00
C TYR A 221 4.88 -6.91 -18.02
N ASP A 222 3.72 -7.08 -17.39
CA ASP A 222 3.45 -8.14 -16.38
C ASP A 222 4.46 -8.13 -15.21
N LEU A 223 4.98 -6.95 -14.89
CA LEU A 223 5.89 -6.79 -13.76
C LEU A 223 5.12 -6.70 -12.46
N VAL A 224 5.63 -7.37 -11.44
CA VAL A 224 5.09 -7.37 -10.07
C VAL A 224 6.25 -7.27 -9.07
N GLY A 225 5.94 -6.85 -7.86
CA GLY A 225 6.90 -6.89 -6.77
C GLY A 225 7.80 -5.67 -6.66
N GLU A 226 8.81 -5.79 -5.81
CA GLU A 226 9.73 -4.71 -5.44
C GLU A 226 10.41 -4.07 -6.66
N GLU A 227 10.84 -4.88 -7.62
CA GLU A 227 11.50 -4.39 -8.84
C GLU A 227 10.58 -3.46 -9.65
N LYS A 228 9.27 -3.74 -9.69
CA LYS A 228 8.29 -2.88 -10.34
C LYS A 228 8.19 -1.52 -9.63
N ASP A 229 8.10 -1.52 -8.31
CA ASP A 229 7.94 -0.30 -7.52
C ASP A 229 9.20 0.57 -7.56
N ILE A 230 10.38 -0.05 -7.43
CA ILE A 230 11.66 0.63 -7.62
C ILE A 230 11.74 1.26 -9.00
N LEU A 231 11.40 0.51 -10.04
CA LEU A 231 11.46 0.99 -11.41
C LEU A 231 10.46 2.12 -11.67
N ALA A 232 9.24 2.05 -11.13
CA ALA A 232 8.25 3.11 -11.23
C ALA A 232 8.75 4.41 -10.59
N HIS A 233 9.35 4.29 -9.40
CA HIS A 233 9.96 5.42 -8.70
C HIS A 233 11.12 6.04 -9.50
N GLU A 234 12.03 5.23 -10.01
CA GLU A 234 13.15 5.69 -10.82
C GLU A 234 12.71 6.38 -12.10
N ILE A 235 11.68 5.87 -12.79
CA ILE A 235 11.07 6.53 -13.95
C ILE A 235 10.56 7.91 -13.55
N ALA A 236 9.88 8.03 -12.40
CA ALA A 236 9.38 9.30 -11.91
C ALA A 236 10.53 10.27 -11.53
N VAL A 237 11.63 9.77 -10.96
CA VAL A 237 12.82 10.58 -10.63
C VAL A 237 13.54 11.10 -11.88
N GLN A 238 13.74 10.23 -12.87
CA GLN A 238 14.56 10.53 -14.06
C GLN A 238 13.82 11.36 -15.12
N THR A 239 12.48 11.38 -15.06
CA THR A 239 11.66 12.11 -16.04
C THR A 239 11.61 13.61 -15.70
N SER A 240 11.79 14.47 -16.69
CA SER A 240 11.64 15.92 -16.50
C SER A 240 10.19 16.29 -16.18
N ILE A 241 10.00 17.38 -15.45
CA ILE A 241 8.65 17.86 -15.09
C ILE A 241 7.84 18.21 -16.34
N GLU A 242 8.49 18.76 -17.37
CA GLU A 242 7.88 19.10 -18.66
C GLU A 242 7.37 17.83 -19.38
N ASP A 243 8.14 16.75 -19.33
CA ASP A 243 7.75 15.46 -19.92
C ASP A 243 6.58 14.84 -19.17
N ILE A 244 6.56 14.96 -17.83
CA ILE A 244 5.44 14.46 -17.00
C ILE A 244 4.15 15.21 -17.37
N GLU A 245 4.21 16.54 -17.46
CA GLU A 245 3.05 17.34 -17.88
C GLU A 245 2.61 17.04 -19.31
N SER A 246 3.57 16.85 -20.21
CA SER A 246 3.27 16.43 -21.59
C SER A 246 2.59 15.07 -21.63
N TYR A 247 3.02 14.14 -20.78
CA TYR A 247 2.40 12.81 -20.67
C TYR A 247 0.98 12.90 -20.11
N ALA A 248 0.75 13.66 -19.04
CA ALA A 248 -0.59 13.90 -18.49
C ALA A 248 -1.56 14.50 -19.54
N ARG A 249 -1.08 15.45 -20.34
CA ARG A 249 -1.87 16.00 -21.47
C ARG A 249 -2.20 14.97 -22.53
N ARG A 250 -1.26 14.07 -22.85
CA ARG A 250 -1.51 12.96 -23.82
C ARG A 250 -2.52 11.96 -23.28
N MET A 251 -2.47 11.65 -21.99
CA MET A 251 -3.47 10.81 -21.34
C MET A 251 -4.87 11.40 -21.48
N LYS A 252 -5.04 12.72 -21.35
CA LYS A 252 -6.32 13.41 -21.57
C LYS A 252 -6.91 13.10 -22.96
N LEU A 253 -6.07 13.11 -23.99
CA LEU A 253 -6.50 12.83 -25.37
C LEU A 253 -6.81 11.35 -25.62
N GLY A 254 -6.21 10.45 -24.81
CA GLY A 254 -6.36 9.00 -24.91
C GLY A 254 -7.48 8.39 -24.05
N ILE A 255 -8.08 9.18 -23.14
CA ILE A 255 -9.12 8.65 -22.25
C ILE A 255 -10.27 8.03 -23.03
N GLY A 256 -10.55 6.76 -22.73
CA GLY A 256 -11.62 5.96 -23.36
C GLY A 256 -11.26 5.33 -24.72
N PHE A 257 -10.06 5.57 -25.25
CA PHE A 257 -9.64 5.06 -26.56
C PHE A 257 -8.36 4.22 -26.53
N ILE A 258 -7.49 4.40 -25.54
CA ILE A 258 -6.19 3.73 -25.47
C ILE A 258 -6.05 3.06 -24.09
N ASP A 259 -5.61 1.80 -24.10
CA ASP A 259 -5.28 1.09 -22.86
C ASP A 259 -4.14 1.80 -22.12
N PRO A 260 -4.22 1.98 -20.78
CA PRO A 260 -3.16 2.63 -20.00
C PRO A 260 -1.78 1.97 -20.15
N GLY A 261 -1.72 0.65 -20.31
CA GLY A 261 -0.48 -0.08 -20.55
C GLY A 261 0.14 0.27 -21.91
N ASP A 262 -0.68 0.39 -22.95
CA ASP A 262 -0.21 0.79 -24.29
C ASP A 262 0.23 2.25 -24.33
N LEU A 263 -0.46 3.13 -23.61
CA LEU A 263 -0.05 4.53 -23.49
C LEU A 263 1.28 4.66 -22.75
N PHE A 264 1.48 3.85 -21.72
CA PHE A 264 2.75 3.79 -21.00
C PHE A 264 3.89 3.24 -21.87
N LYS A 265 3.65 2.18 -22.65
CA LYS A 265 4.62 1.68 -23.64
C LYS A 265 5.05 2.76 -24.63
N GLN A 266 4.10 3.57 -25.10
CA GLN A 266 4.41 4.71 -25.97
C GLN A 266 5.21 5.79 -25.26
N PHE A 267 4.98 6.01 -23.97
CA PHE A 267 5.71 7.00 -23.17
C PHE A 267 7.18 6.59 -22.96
N VAL A 268 7.43 5.31 -22.69
CA VAL A 268 8.80 4.81 -22.48
C VAL A 268 9.56 4.56 -23.77
N LYS A 269 8.86 4.42 -24.89
CA LYS A 269 9.46 4.13 -26.19
C LYS A 269 10.51 5.15 -26.60
N GLY A 270 11.70 4.70 -26.92
CA GLY A 270 12.85 5.52 -27.28
C GLY A 270 13.59 6.14 -26.08
N LYS A 271 13.22 5.80 -24.88
CA LYS A 271 13.96 6.10 -23.64
C LYS A 271 14.85 4.89 -23.32
N GLU A 272 15.95 4.73 -24.04
CA GLU A 272 16.80 3.53 -24.05
C GLU A 272 17.17 3.03 -22.66
N GLU A 273 17.50 3.92 -21.72
CA GLU A 273 17.86 3.53 -20.36
C GLU A 273 16.66 2.94 -19.60
N ILE A 274 15.46 3.52 -19.76
CA ILE A 274 14.23 3.01 -19.13
C ILE A 274 13.85 1.67 -19.75
N GLU A 275 13.89 1.55 -21.08
CA GLU A 275 13.59 0.31 -21.79
C GLU A 275 14.53 -0.82 -21.33
N ARG A 276 15.84 -0.57 -21.28
CA ARG A 276 16.84 -1.52 -20.79
C ARG A 276 16.58 -1.97 -19.35
N ARG A 277 16.15 -1.06 -18.49
CA ARG A 277 15.82 -1.36 -17.09
C ARG A 277 14.53 -2.17 -16.97
N ILE A 278 13.53 -1.91 -17.79
CA ILE A 278 12.31 -2.73 -17.88
C ILE A 278 12.68 -4.16 -18.28
N GLU A 279 13.52 -4.35 -19.30
CA GLU A 279 13.98 -5.67 -19.74
C GLU A 279 14.71 -6.40 -18.61
N THR A 280 15.63 -5.73 -17.92
CA THR A 280 16.35 -6.30 -16.77
C THR A 280 15.40 -6.70 -15.64
N ALA A 281 14.39 -5.86 -15.32
CA ALA A 281 13.39 -6.17 -14.30
C ALA A 281 12.51 -7.36 -14.71
N MET A 282 12.15 -7.48 -15.99
CA MET A 282 11.41 -8.63 -16.52
C MET A 282 12.21 -9.94 -16.38
N GLU A 283 13.51 -9.92 -16.68
CA GLU A 283 14.39 -11.08 -16.49
C GLU A 283 14.45 -11.52 -15.04
N LYS A 284 14.60 -10.59 -14.11
CA LYS A 284 14.61 -10.87 -12.67
C LYS A 284 13.24 -11.38 -12.19
N SER A 285 12.16 -10.76 -12.63
CA SER A 285 10.80 -11.17 -12.28
C SER A 285 10.47 -12.58 -12.76
N SER A 286 10.97 -12.99 -13.94
CA SER A 286 10.80 -14.34 -14.46
C SER A 286 11.56 -15.40 -13.66
N ALA A 287 12.62 -15.01 -12.95
CA ALA A 287 13.40 -15.89 -12.08
C ALA A 287 12.78 -16.10 -10.70
N ILE A 288 11.81 -15.26 -10.29
CA ILE A 288 11.07 -15.45 -9.04
C ILE A 288 10.11 -16.63 -9.25
N PRO A 289 10.21 -17.71 -8.46
CA PRO A 289 9.23 -18.80 -8.55
C PRO A 289 7.84 -18.19 -8.37
N ARG A 290 6.95 -18.35 -9.35
CA ARG A 290 5.53 -18.06 -9.16
C ARG A 290 5.11 -18.83 -7.92
N ILE A 291 4.74 -18.13 -6.84
CA ILE A 291 4.40 -18.78 -5.58
C ILE A 291 3.19 -19.67 -5.89
N ALA A 292 3.45 -20.97 -5.96
CA ALA A 292 2.45 -21.95 -6.33
C ALA A 292 1.30 -21.87 -5.31
N GLY A 293 0.09 -21.56 -5.79
CA GLY A 293 -1.10 -21.45 -4.96
C GLY A 293 -1.66 -20.04 -4.76
N ILE A 294 -1.00 -18.99 -5.25
CA ILE A 294 -1.63 -17.68 -5.38
C ILE A 294 -2.41 -17.68 -6.68
N ASP A 295 -3.73 -17.79 -6.56
CA ASP A 295 -4.63 -17.76 -7.70
C ASP A 295 -4.53 -16.38 -8.39
N GLU A 296 -4.15 -16.36 -9.67
CA GLU A 296 -4.01 -15.13 -10.49
C GLU A 296 -5.30 -14.27 -10.50
N ARG A 297 -6.44 -14.83 -10.08
CA ARG A 297 -7.69 -14.12 -9.89
C ARG A 297 -7.61 -13.00 -8.83
N PHE A 298 -6.64 -13.06 -7.91
CA PHE A 298 -6.44 -12.03 -6.88
C PHE A 298 -5.76 -10.77 -7.38
N PHE A 299 -5.17 -10.80 -8.57
CA PHE A 299 -4.50 -9.64 -9.20
C PHE A 299 -5.36 -8.93 -10.27
N LYS A 300 -6.63 -9.33 -10.42
CA LYS A 300 -7.59 -8.63 -11.27
C LYS A 300 -8.34 -7.60 -10.43
N PHE A 301 -7.80 -6.39 -10.38
CA PHE A 301 -8.51 -5.19 -9.96
C PHE A 301 -9.08 -4.45 -11.17
#